data_72b4008a6a15ec81eef9de93ae2ff5bf
#
_entry.id   72b4008a6a15ec81eef9de93ae2ff5bf
#
_cell.length_a   1.000
_cell.length_b   1.000
_cell.length_c   1.000
_cell.angle_alpha   90.00
_cell.angle_beta   90.00
_cell.angle_gamma   90.00
#
_symmetry.space_group_name_H-M   'P 1'
#
loop_
_entity.id
_entity.type
_entity.pdbx_description
1 polymer ?
#
loop_
_entity_poly.entity_id
_entity_poly.type
_entity_poly.pdbx_seq_one_letter_code
_entity_poly.pdbx_strand_id
1 'polypeptide(L)'
;MTLDEKDRDDLDNIRNEIGSERPLEFIDYSNKHDFGYTYKNQYRLLLFSAHMCKALESIGMVPNKSLVVEFPILSNELVRHFIRGLFDGDGSICRHQYKNRNSYQHTLTITSTLMICEKLVDIVQNELNINCHIYDASNHNGVTKVFNISGKNQIKKFMDWIYNESDLKLQRKYERYIQYFYSDENMNNTLIV
;
A
#
# COMPACT_ATOMS: atom_id res chain seq x y z
N MET A 1 -11.56 9.98 -1.12
CA MET A 1 -10.81 8.81 -0.58
C MET A 1 -11.68 8.16 0.49
N THR A 2 -11.69 6.82 0.57
CA THR A 2 -12.52 6.08 1.53
C THR A 2 -11.69 4.97 2.16
N LEU A 3 -11.73 4.83 3.48
CA LEU A 3 -11.03 3.79 4.24
C LEU A 3 -12.00 3.07 5.19
N ASP A 4 -11.61 1.88 5.63
CA ASP A 4 -12.31 1.11 6.68
C ASP A 4 -12.42 1.97 7.96
N GLU A 5 -13.48 1.79 8.75
CA GLU A 5 -13.72 2.53 10.00
C GLU A 5 -12.52 2.51 10.96
N LYS A 6 -11.82 1.39 11.04
CA LYS A 6 -10.62 1.24 11.88
C LYS A 6 -9.41 2.07 11.42
N ASP A 7 -9.39 2.48 10.16
CA ASP A 7 -8.31 3.29 9.55
C ASP A 7 -8.71 4.80 9.54
N ARG A 8 -9.69 5.21 10.37
CA ARG A 8 -10.19 6.60 10.44
C ARG A 8 -9.09 7.60 10.74
N ASP A 9 -8.22 7.28 11.68
CA ASP A 9 -7.16 8.20 12.13
C ASP A 9 -6.11 8.42 11.03
N ASP A 10 -5.82 7.38 10.23
CA ASP A 10 -4.96 7.51 9.05
C ASP A 10 -5.57 8.47 8.01
N LEU A 11 -6.89 8.40 7.80
CA LEU A 11 -7.60 9.31 6.91
C LEU A 11 -7.63 10.75 7.46
N ASP A 12 -7.72 10.91 8.77
CA ASP A 12 -7.67 12.21 9.44
C ASP A 12 -6.27 12.84 9.33
N ASN A 13 -5.22 12.05 9.46
CA ASN A 13 -3.84 12.48 9.23
C ASN A 13 -3.64 12.98 7.79
N ILE A 14 -4.16 12.26 6.79
CA ILE A 14 -4.14 12.71 5.39
C ILE A 14 -4.90 14.02 5.21
N ARG A 15 -6.08 14.16 5.83
CA ARG A 15 -6.88 15.39 5.81
C ARG A 15 -6.10 16.58 6.34
N ASN A 16 -5.43 16.40 7.49
CA ASN A 16 -4.64 17.45 8.14
C ASN A 16 -3.42 17.84 7.29
N GLU A 17 -2.73 16.88 6.70
CA GLU A 17 -1.58 17.13 5.82
C GLU A 17 -1.96 17.92 4.56
N ILE A 18 -3.14 17.66 4.01
CA ILE A 18 -3.68 18.41 2.86
C ILE A 18 -4.18 19.81 3.30
N GLY A 19 -4.29 20.07 4.60
CA GLY A 19 -4.86 21.32 5.13
C GLY A 19 -6.37 21.44 4.90
N SER A 20 -7.09 20.33 4.85
CA SER A 20 -8.54 20.35 4.63
C SER A 20 -9.30 20.50 5.95
N GLU A 21 -10.16 21.51 6.04
CA GLU A 21 -11.08 21.71 7.17
C GLU A 21 -12.37 20.87 7.06
N ARG A 22 -12.57 20.14 5.95
CA ARG A 22 -13.77 19.33 5.78
C ARG A 22 -13.78 18.16 6.77
N PRO A 23 -14.92 17.89 7.44
CA PRO A 23 -15.06 16.74 8.31
C PRO A 23 -15.02 15.45 7.48
N LEU A 24 -14.57 14.38 8.11
CA LEU A 24 -14.73 13.03 7.56
C LEU A 24 -16.20 12.64 7.60
N GLU A 25 -16.70 12.05 6.51
CA GLU A 25 -18.06 11.53 6.44
C GLU A 25 -18.07 10.07 6.87
N PHE A 26 -18.88 9.71 7.84
CA PHE A 26 -19.13 8.32 8.22
C PHE A 26 -20.15 7.69 7.29
N ILE A 27 -19.83 6.51 6.78
CA ILE A 27 -20.73 5.72 5.91
C ILE A 27 -21.07 4.46 6.67
N ASP A 28 -22.33 4.39 7.12
CA ASP A 28 -22.88 3.25 7.83
C ASP A 28 -23.36 2.18 6.85
N TYR A 29 -22.78 1.01 6.95
CA TYR A 29 -23.15 -0.19 6.21
C TYR A 29 -23.74 -1.29 7.09
N SER A 30 -24.06 -1.01 8.36
CA SER A 30 -24.54 -2.02 9.33
C SER A 30 -25.80 -2.76 8.86
N ASN A 31 -26.64 -2.10 8.04
CA ASN A 31 -27.87 -2.66 7.48
C ASN A 31 -27.74 -3.14 6.03
N LYS A 32 -26.52 -3.10 5.45
CA LYS A 32 -26.30 -3.50 4.06
C LYS A 32 -25.79 -4.94 3.99
N HIS A 33 -26.66 -5.84 3.55
CA HIS A 33 -26.35 -7.25 3.33
C HIS A 33 -26.71 -7.61 1.89
N ASP A 34 -25.73 -7.93 1.06
CA ASP A 34 -25.91 -8.40 -0.31
C ASP A 34 -25.24 -9.77 -0.49
N PHE A 35 -25.99 -10.77 -0.91
CA PHE A 35 -25.50 -12.11 -1.27
C PHE A 35 -24.54 -12.76 -0.26
N GLY A 36 -24.76 -12.57 1.04
CA GLY A 36 -23.92 -13.13 2.10
C GLY A 36 -22.65 -12.32 2.42
N TYR A 37 -22.46 -11.17 1.79
CA TYR A 37 -21.39 -10.23 2.15
C TYR A 37 -21.84 -9.30 3.26
N THR A 38 -21.01 -9.17 4.31
CA THR A 38 -21.13 -8.13 5.33
C THR A 38 -20.23 -6.97 4.96
N TYR A 39 -20.82 -5.83 4.68
CA TYR A 39 -20.07 -4.61 4.43
C TYR A 39 -19.57 -4.02 5.75
N LYS A 40 -18.36 -3.48 5.73
CA LYS A 40 -17.81 -2.76 6.89
C LYS A 40 -18.10 -1.28 6.76
N ASN A 41 -18.35 -0.65 7.90
CA ASN A 41 -18.45 0.80 7.97
C ASN A 41 -17.14 1.46 7.49
N GLN A 42 -17.26 2.65 6.95
CA GLN A 42 -16.15 3.37 6.33
C GLN A 42 -16.19 4.84 6.72
N TYR A 43 -15.03 5.48 6.67
CA TYR A 43 -14.92 6.94 6.64
C TYR A 43 -14.51 7.41 5.25
N ARG A 44 -15.03 8.55 4.84
CA ARG A 44 -14.76 9.16 3.54
C ARG A 44 -14.27 10.60 3.70
N LEU A 45 -13.17 10.93 3.03
CA LEU A 45 -12.69 12.28 2.82
C LEU A 45 -13.08 12.74 1.41
N LEU A 46 -13.87 13.81 1.32
CA LEU A 46 -14.22 14.47 0.07
C LEU A 46 -13.45 15.80 -0.05
N LEU A 47 -12.75 15.95 -1.16
CA LEU A 47 -12.02 17.18 -1.50
C LEU A 47 -12.63 17.79 -2.75
N PHE A 48 -12.94 19.08 -2.71
CA PHE A 48 -13.49 19.83 -3.81
C PHE A 48 -12.52 20.96 -4.19
N SER A 49 -11.62 20.66 -5.11
CA SER A 49 -10.64 21.63 -5.60
C SER A 49 -10.39 21.43 -7.08
N ALA A 50 -10.89 22.34 -7.91
CA ALA A 50 -10.61 22.32 -9.34
C ALA A 50 -9.10 22.47 -9.64
N HIS A 51 -8.38 23.23 -8.79
CA HIS A 51 -6.92 23.36 -8.90
C HIS A 51 -6.21 22.03 -8.66
N MET A 52 -6.56 21.32 -7.58
CA MET A 52 -5.99 20.00 -7.28
C MET A 52 -6.32 18.98 -8.38
N CYS A 53 -7.55 18.96 -8.90
CA CYS A 53 -7.92 18.07 -10.01
C CYS A 53 -7.03 18.31 -11.23
N LYS A 54 -6.86 19.57 -11.65
CA LYS A 54 -6.00 19.93 -12.79
C LYS A 54 -4.53 19.57 -12.54
N ALA A 55 -4.02 19.78 -11.32
CA ALA A 55 -2.67 19.40 -10.96
C ALA A 55 -2.46 17.89 -11.03
N LEU A 56 -3.41 17.10 -10.53
CA LEU A 56 -3.37 15.64 -10.62
C LEU A 56 -3.46 15.14 -12.08
N GLU A 57 -4.34 15.76 -12.90
CA GLU A 57 -4.46 15.44 -14.31
C GLU A 57 -3.15 15.74 -15.08
N SER A 58 -2.46 16.84 -14.73
CA SER A 58 -1.19 17.21 -15.39
C SER A 58 -0.05 16.22 -15.15
N ILE A 59 -0.13 15.39 -14.09
CA ILE A 59 0.83 14.32 -13.80
C ILE A 59 0.30 12.93 -14.20
N GLY A 60 -0.80 12.86 -14.96
CA GLY A 60 -1.37 11.61 -15.45
C GLY A 60 -2.41 10.94 -14.55
N MET A 61 -2.82 11.58 -13.46
CA MET A 61 -3.86 11.05 -12.56
C MET A 61 -5.25 11.45 -13.05
N VAL A 62 -5.85 10.60 -13.89
CA VAL A 62 -7.17 10.85 -14.53
C VAL A 62 -8.31 10.13 -13.81
N PRO A 63 -9.58 10.60 -13.94
CA PRO A 63 -10.75 9.89 -13.44
C PRO A 63 -10.91 8.50 -14.10
N ASN A 64 -11.58 7.58 -13.39
CA ASN A 64 -11.88 6.21 -13.87
C ASN A 64 -10.65 5.39 -14.30
N LYS A 65 -9.52 5.62 -13.66
CA LYS A 65 -8.19 5.13 -14.02
C LYS A 65 -7.92 3.63 -13.73
N SER A 66 -8.81 2.91 -13.10
CA SER A 66 -8.53 1.58 -12.49
C SER A 66 -7.91 0.55 -13.44
N LEU A 67 -8.12 0.68 -14.76
CA LEU A 67 -7.59 -0.26 -15.75
C LEU A 67 -6.57 0.37 -16.71
N VAL A 68 -6.38 1.70 -16.65
CA VAL A 68 -5.56 2.45 -17.60
C VAL A 68 -4.53 3.34 -16.91
N VAL A 69 -4.41 3.27 -15.58
CA VAL A 69 -3.48 4.12 -14.86
C VAL A 69 -2.03 3.78 -15.23
N GLU A 70 -1.30 4.82 -15.56
CA GLU A 70 0.15 4.78 -15.74
C GLU A 70 0.85 5.34 -14.50
N PHE A 71 2.15 5.11 -14.42
CA PHE A 71 2.95 5.70 -13.35
C PHE A 71 3.03 7.22 -13.58
N PRO A 72 2.67 8.05 -12.59
CA PRO A 72 2.64 9.50 -12.77
C PRO A 72 4.04 10.07 -13.00
N ILE A 73 4.11 11.22 -13.67
CA ILE A 73 5.35 11.96 -13.87
C ILE A 73 5.69 12.66 -12.56
N LEU A 74 6.70 12.15 -11.85
CA LEU A 74 7.11 12.63 -10.53
C LEU A 74 8.60 12.96 -10.50
N SER A 75 9.00 13.92 -9.64
CA SER A 75 10.40 14.07 -9.27
C SER A 75 10.88 12.86 -8.46
N ASN A 76 12.17 12.56 -8.50
CA ASN A 76 12.76 11.41 -7.81
C ASN A 76 12.44 11.38 -6.31
N GLU A 77 12.35 12.55 -5.68
CA GLU A 77 12.00 12.69 -4.25
C GLU A 77 10.59 12.19 -3.93
N LEU A 78 9.64 12.35 -4.86
CA LEU A 78 8.23 11.99 -4.66
C LEU A 78 7.94 10.53 -5.03
N VAL A 79 8.80 9.87 -5.78
CA VAL A 79 8.59 8.50 -6.26
C VAL A 79 8.32 7.53 -5.12
N ARG A 80 9.17 7.52 -4.08
CA ARG A 80 9.00 6.62 -2.92
C ARG A 80 7.70 6.88 -2.16
N HIS A 81 7.26 8.14 -2.09
CA HIS A 81 6.02 8.53 -1.42
C HIS A 81 4.78 8.08 -2.20
N PHE A 82 4.84 8.14 -3.53
CA PHE A 82 3.80 7.58 -4.38
C PHE A 82 3.71 6.05 -4.23
N ILE A 83 4.86 5.36 -4.25
CA ILE A 83 4.93 3.90 -4.06
C ILE A 83 4.42 3.50 -2.66
N ARG A 84 4.71 4.29 -1.62
CA ARG A 84 4.13 4.09 -0.29
C ARG A 84 2.60 4.17 -0.33
N GLY A 85 2.03 5.23 -0.92
CA GLY A 85 0.58 5.38 -1.05
C GLY A 85 -0.04 4.23 -1.84
N LEU A 86 0.63 3.74 -2.89
CA LEU A 86 0.20 2.59 -3.67
C LEU A 86 0.23 1.29 -2.82
N PHE A 87 1.28 1.08 -2.04
CA PHE A 87 1.36 -0.05 -1.11
C PHE A 87 0.32 0.06 0.00
N ASP A 88 0.13 1.22 0.59
CA ASP A 88 -0.86 1.45 1.64
C ASP A 88 -2.30 1.23 1.13
N GLY A 89 -2.61 1.61 -0.11
CA GLY A 89 -3.89 1.31 -0.76
C GLY A 89 -4.05 -0.17 -1.09
N ASP A 90 -3.27 -0.65 -2.02
CA ASP A 90 -3.47 -1.92 -2.73
C ASP A 90 -2.42 -3.00 -2.42
N GLY A 91 -1.45 -2.70 -1.55
CA GLY A 91 -0.40 -3.63 -1.18
C GLY A 91 -0.80 -4.59 -0.06
N SER A 92 -0.09 -5.71 0.02
CA SER A 92 -0.20 -6.69 1.09
C SER A 92 1.17 -7.23 1.47
N ILE A 93 1.34 -7.53 2.76
CA ILE A 93 2.50 -8.23 3.29
C ILE A 93 2.03 -9.46 4.05
N CYS A 94 2.58 -10.62 3.69
CA CYS A 94 2.19 -11.91 4.23
C CYS A 94 3.41 -12.69 4.76
N ARG A 95 3.17 -13.46 5.81
CA ARG A 95 4.12 -14.40 6.39
C ARG A 95 3.46 -15.78 6.47
N HIS A 96 4.00 -16.75 5.73
CA HIS A 96 3.52 -18.13 5.73
C HIS A 96 4.57 -19.06 6.33
N GLN A 97 4.17 -19.90 7.25
CA GLN A 97 5.07 -20.94 7.79
C GLN A 97 5.22 -22.05 6.77
N TYR A 98 6.45 -22.48 6.50
CA TYR A 98 6.68 -23.67 5.69
C TYR A 98 6.17 -24.91 6.40
N LYS A 99 5.43 -25.77 5.68
CA LYS A 99 5.09 -27.11 6.17
C LYS A 99 6.41 -27.86 6.45
N ASN A 100 6.56 -28.36 7.66
CA ASN A 100 7.74 -29.15 8.10
C ASN A 100 9.05 -28.36 8.33
N ARG A 101 9.02 -27.03 8.47
CA ARG A 101 10.20 -26.22 8.83
C ARG A 101 9.83 -25.14 9.86
N ASN A 102 10.76 -24.86 10.75
CA ASN A 102 10.65 -23.70 11.69
C ASN A 102 11.07 -22.38 10.99
N SER A 103 10.68 -22.21 9.73
CA SER A 103 11.02 -21.02 8.94
C SER A 103 9.78 -20.45 8.25
N TYR A 104 9.80 -19.16 7.99
CA TYR A 104 8.71 -18.43 7.37
C TYR A 104 9.10 -17.96 5.96
N GLN A 105 8.17 -18.08 5.03
CA GLN A 105 8.22 -17.39 3.75
C GLN A 105 7.55 -16.03 3.91
N HIS A 106 8.23 -14.97 3.47
CA HIS A 106 7.68 -13.62 3.44
C HIS A 106 7.45 -13.22 1.98
N THR A 107 6.28 -12.64 1.73
CA THR A 107 5.90 -12.11 0.43
C THR A 107 5.27 -10.73 0.60
N LEU A 108 5.63 -9.81 -0.30
CA LEU A 108 4.99 -8.51 -0.45
C LEU A 108 4.42 -8.42 -1.84
N THR A 109 3.18 -7.97 -1.97
CA THR A 109 2.49 -7.82 -3.24
C THR A 109 1.85 -6.45 -3.35
N ILE A 110 1.79 -5.90 -4.58
CA ILE A 110 0.97 -4.74 -4.94
C ILE A 110 0.20 -5.12 -6.20
N THR A 111 -1.11 -4.98 -6.17
CA THR A 111 -1.98 -5.28 -7.32
C THR A 111 -2.27 -3.98 -8.08
N SER A 112 -1.99 -3.97 -9.40
CA SER A 112 -2.18 -2.77 -10.23
C SER A 112 -2.25 -3.12 -11.73
N THR A 113 -2.15 -2.11 -12.60
CA THR A 113 -2.00 -2.30 -14.05
C THR A 113 -0.61 -2.84 -14.39
N LEU A 114 -0.46 -3.44 -15.59
CA LEU A 114 0.84 -3.90 -16.08
C LEU A 114 1.87 -2.76 -16.09
N MET A 115 1.50 -1.59 -16.60
CA MET A 115 2.41 -0.43 -16.71
C MET A 115 2.93 0.05 -15.35
N ILE A 116 2.07 0.07 -14.33
CA ILE A 116 2.50 0.38 -12.95
C ILE A 116 3.45 -0.70 -12.43
N CYS A 117 3.13 -1.98 -12.62
CA CYS A 117 3.96 -3.08 -12.13
C CYS A 117 5.34 -3.10 -12.80
N GLU A 118 5.43 -2.88 -14.12
CA GLU A 118 6.70 -2.78 -14.84
C GLU A 118 7.54 -1.61 -14.33
N LYS A 119 6.91 -0.44 -14.12
CA LYS A 119 7.62 0.72 -13.59
C LYS A 119 8.09 0.52 -12.15
N LEU A 120 7.30 -0.19 -11.32
CA LEU A 120 7.73 -0.60 -9.97
C LEU A 120 8.96 -1.50 -10.02
N VAL A 121 8.99 -2.48 -10.94
CA VAL A 121 10.17 -3.36 -11.11
C VAL A 121 11.38 -2.53 -11.47
N ASP A 122 11.30 -1.66 -12.46
CA ASP A 122 12.41 -0.80 -12.89
C ASP A 122 12.96 0.05 -11.74
N ILE A 123 12.08 0.74 -11.01
CA ILE A 123 12.47 1.62 -9.92
C ILE A 123 13.11 0.82 -8.79
N VAL A 124 12.46 -0.27 -8.34
CA VAL A 124 12.91 -1.04 -7.19
C VAL A 124 14.21 -1.79 -7.48
N GLN A 125 14.41 -2.26 -8.72
CA GLN A 125 15.68 -2.85 -9.13
C GLN A 125 16.80 -1.81 -9.17
N ASN A 126 16.56 -0.65 -9.75
CA ASN A 126 17.57 0.40 -9.88
C ASN A 126 17.93 1.04 -8.54
N GLU A 127 16.95 1.38 -7.71
CA GLU A 127 17.19 2.07 -6.44
C GLU A 127 17.64 1.14 -5.32
N LEU A 128 17.11 -0.09 -5.31
CA LEU A 128 17.29 -0.99 -4.18
C LEU A 128 18.04 -2.28 -4.52
N ASN A 129 18.31 -2.56 -5.79
CA ASN A 129 18.89 -3.83 -6.22
C ASN A 129 18.14 -5.05 -5.61
N ILE A 130 16.81 -5.05 -5.77
CA ILE A 130 15.90 -6.09 -5.28
C ILE A 130 15.32 -6.85 -6.47
N ASN A 131 15.26 -8.18 -6.39
CA ASN A 131 14.61 -9.01 -7.39
C ASN A 131 13.10 -8.95 -7.22
N CYS A 132 12.39 -8.53 -8.27
CA CYS A 132 10.94 -8.43 -8.31
C CYS A 132 10.38 -9.29 -9.44
N HIS A 133 9.13 -9.70 -9.28
CA HIS A 133 8.40 -10.49 -10.27
C HIS A 133 7.01 -9.90 -10.52
N ILE A 134 6.49 -10.11 -11.73
CA ILE A 134 5.11 -9.75 -12.09
C ILE A 134 4.36 -11.05 -12.41
N TYR A 135 3.15 -11.17 -11.85
CA TYR A 135 2.25 -12.29 -12.08
C TYR A 135 0.88 -11.81 -12.53
N ASP A 136 0.12 -12.70 -13.15
CA ASP A 136 -1.30 -12.46 -13.40
C ASP A 136 -2.10 -12.54 -12.10
N ALA A 137 -3.00 -11.57 -11.87
CA ALA A 137 -3.93 -11.67 -10.76
C ALA A 137 -4.98 -12.75 -11.08
N SER A 138 -5.13 -13.73 -10.19
CA SER A 138 -5.93 -14.95 -10.39
C SER A 138 -7.41 -14.73 -10.70
N ASN A 139 -7.95 -13.52 -10.47
CA ASN A 139 -9.40 -13.26 -10.51
C ASN A 139 -9.84 -12.22 -11.56
N HIS A 140 -8.97 -11.74 -12.45
CA HIS A 140 -9.28 -10.58 -13.31
C HIS A 140 -8.87 -10.75 -14.78
N ASN A 141 -9.23 -11.85 -15.43
CA ASN A 141 -9.10 -12.04 -16.89
C ASN A 141 -7.80 -11.45 -17.53
N GLY A 142 -6.69 -11.45 -16.81
CA GLY A 142 -5.38 -10.98 -17.27
C GLY A 142 -5.19 -9.45 -17.31
N VAL A 143 -6.19 -8.66 -16.94
CA VAL A 143 -6.10 -7.18 -16.98
C VAL A 143 -5.29 -6.62 -15.81
N THR A 144 -5.42 -7.24 -14.63
CA THR A 144 -4.72 -6.81 -13.42
C THR A 144 -3.50 -7.68 -13.17
N LYS A 145 -2.39 -7.05 -12.80
CA LYS A 145 -1.11 -7.70 -12.49
C LYS A 145 -0.77 -7.54 -11.02
N VAL A 146 0.10 -8.41 -10.55
CA VAL A 146 0.63 -8.41 -9.19
C VAL A 146 2.13 -8.22 -9.26
N PHE A 147 2.61 -7.08 -8.79
CA PHE A 147 4.02 -6.87 -8.45
C PHE A 147 4.33 -7.63 -7.16
N ASN A 148 5.43 -8.38 -7.14
CA ASN A 148 5.82 -9.23 -6.02
C ASN A 148 7.29 -9.09 -5.65
N ILE A 149 7.56 -9.00 -4.35
CA ILE A 149 8.87 -9.17 -3.74
C ILE A 149 8.80 -10.37 -2.79
N SER A 150 9.80 -11.25 -2.84
CA SER A 150 9.92 -12.42 -1.98
C SER A 150 11.21 -12.38 -1.17
N GLY A 151 11.15 -12.92 0.07
CA GLY A 151 12.31 -13.02 0.96
C GLY A 151 12.43 -11.88 1.97
N LYS A 152 12.76 -12.27 3.23
CA LYS A 152 12.78 -11.37 4.41
C LYS A 152 13.61 -10.10 4.16
N ASN A 153 14.85 -10.24 3.71
CA ASN A 153 15.78 -9.12 3.58
C ASN A 153 15.38 -8.14 2.46
N GLN A 154 14.87 -8.65 1.33
CA GLN A 154 14.43 -7.81 0.22
C GLN A 154 13.19 -7.00 0.59
N ILE A 155 12.22 -7.64 1.24
CA ILE A 155 11.01 -6.97 1.72
C ILE A 155 11.36 -5.92 2.77
N LYS A 156 12.25 -6.26 3.75
CA LYS A 156 12.69 -5.30 4.76
C LYS A 156 13.30 -4.06 4.11
N LYS A 157 14.21 -4.23 3.14
CA LYS A 157 14.85 -3.13 2.41
C LYS A 157 13.85 -2.24 1.68
N PHE A 158 12.83 -2.86 1.03
CA PHE A 158 11.77 -2.12 0.36
C PHE A 158 10.90 -1.34 1.35
N MET A 159 10.46 -1.98 2.45
CA MET A 159 9.60 -1.36 3.45
C MET A 159 10.32 -0.22 4.19
N ASP A 160 11.59 -0.40 4.56
CA ASP A 160 12.42 0.66 5.14
C ASP A 160 12.49 1.87 4.19
N TRP A 161 12.67 1.63 2.90
CA TRP A 161 12.78 2.70 1.91
C TRP A 161 11.48 3.49 1.72
N ILE A 162 10.32 2.82 1.62
CA ILE A 162 9.04 3.53 1.41
C ILE A 162 8.56 4.26 2.68
N TYR A 163 8.93 3.78 3.87
CA TYR A 163 8.51 4.38 5.14
C TYR A 163 9.57 5.29 5.78
N ASN A 164 10.77 5.39 5.18
CA ASN A 164 11.79 6.29 5.71
C ASN A 164 11.29 7.73 5.76
N GLU A 165 11.45 8.38 6.94
CA GLU A 165 11.09 9.78 7.19
C GLU A 165 9.63 10.10 6.75
N SER A 166 8.69 9.19 7.02
CA SER A 166 7.30 9.38 6.66
C SER A 166 6.37 9.33 7.88
N ASP A 167 5.64 10.41 8.09
CA ASP A 167 4.58 10.49 9.08
C ASP A 167 3.26 9.90 8.55
N LEU A 168 2.99 10.06 7.25
CA LEU A 168 1.83 9.47 6.60
C LEU A 168 2.07 8.01 6.24
N LYS A 169 1.30 7.11 6.83
CA LYS A 169 1.33 5.66 6.59
C LYS A 169 0.00 5.04 7.02
N LEU A 170 -0.37 3.93 6.40
CA LEU A 170 -1.50 3.14 6.89
C LEU A 170 -1.03 2.31 8.09
N GLN A 171 -1.39 2.76 9.29
CA GLN A 171 -0.83 2.31 10.56
C GLN A 171 -0.87 0.78 10.70
N ARG A 172 -1.98 0.12 10.39
CA ARG A 172 -2.11 -1.34 10.47
C ARG A 172 -1.15 -2.13 9.57
N LYS A 173 -0.76 -1.56 8.39
CA LYS A 173 0.22 -2.20 7.49
C LYS A 173 1.63 -1.98 8.00
N TYR A 174 1.92 -0.80 8.52
CA TYR A 174 3.19 -0.49 9.15
C TYR A 174 3.43 -1.35 10.40
N GLU A 175 2.44 -1.48 11.30
CA GLU A 175 2.53 -2.34 12.49
C GLU A 175 2.78 -3.80 12.12
N ARG A 176 2.10 -4.32 11.08
CA ARG A 176 2.34 -5.67 10.58
C ARG A 176 3.78 -5.84 10.07
N TYR A 177 4.31 -4.82 9.38
CA TYR A 177 5.71 -4.80 8.98
C TYR A 177 6.63 -4.87 10.18
N ILE A 178 6.44 -4.02 11.18
CA ILE A 178 7.25 -4.03 12.42
C ILE A 178 7.15 -5.39 13.12
N GLN A 179 5.95 -5.93 13.26
CA GLN A 179 5.72 -7.24 13.86
C GLN A 179 6.48 -8.36 13.15
N TYR A 180 6.50 -8.39 11.81
CA TYR A 180 7.09 -9.47 11.05
C TYR A 180 8.63 -9.40 10.95
N PHE A 181 9.21 -8.22 11.08
CA PHE A 181 10.62 -8.01 10.77
C PHE A 181 11.47 -7.54 11.93
N TYR A 182 10.88 -6.97 12.99
CA TYR A 182 11.61 -6.43 14.12
C TYR A 182 11.28 -7.11 15.45
N SER A 183 10.12 -7.76 15.62
CA SER A 183 9.77 -8.42 16.88
C SER A 183 10.61 -9.66 17.14
N ASP A 184 11.06 -10.37 16.10
CA ASP A 184 11.89 -11.57 16.23
C ASP A 184 13.36 -11.25 16.61
N GLU A 185 13.85 -10.04 16.33
CA GLU A 185 15.20 -9.59 16.68
C GLU A 185 15.33 -9.30 18.20
N ASN A 186 14.25 -8.84 18.82
CA ASN A 186 14.22 -8.58 20.27
C ASN A 186 14.16 -9.86 21.13
N MET A 187 13.62 -10.97 20.61
CA MET A 187 13.63 -12.26 21.34
C MET A 187 15.01 -12.92 21.38
N ASN A 188 15.84 -12.72 20.36
CA ASN A 188 17.20 -13.29 20.32
C ASN A 188 18.20 -12.52 21.17
N ASN A 189 17.96 -11.23 21.45
CA ASN A 189 18.82 -10.41 22.30
C ASN A 189 18.52 -10.56 23.80
N THR A 190 17.41 -11.20 24.20
CA THR A 190 17.05 -11.43 25.61
C THR A 190 17.53 -12.76 26.13
N LEU A 191 18.13 -13.61 25.29
CA LEU A 191 18.66 -14.94 25.69
C LEU A 191 20.19 -14.98 25.87
N ILE A 192 20.85 -13.81 25.85
CA ILE A 192 22.28 -13.71 26.17
C ILE A 192 22.46 -12.72 27.33
N VAL A 193 22.03 -13.14 28.51
CA VAL A 193 22.51 -12.60 29.78
C VAL A 193 22.63 -13.79 30.77
#